data_18cd914fae55a65588cecf3a5b30aff2
#
_entry.id   18cd914fae55a65588cecf3a5b30aff2
#
_cell.length_a   1.000
_cell.length_b   1.000
_cell.length_c   1.000
_cell.angle_alpha   90.00
_cell.angle_beta   90.00
_cell.angle_gamma   90.00
#
_symmetry.space_group_name_H-M   'P 1'
#
loop_
_entity.id
_entity.type
_entity.pdbx_description
1 polymer ?
#
loop_
_entity_poly.entity_id
_entity_poly.type
_entity_poly.pdbx_seq_one_letter_code
_entity_poly.pdbx_strand_id
1 'polypeptide(L)'
;MAHRELGNHGLSRVDTLNSLGIKPKHPAVGCHVNDQVNAVRRLLDAAWIDEKRCERGLNALRNYRREWVEKLKMFADAPKHDWASHGASALASFATQYREAKERPQMPVAKIPEFGTDMHSRGTGWLMK
;
A
#
# COMPACT_ATOMS: atom_id res chain seq x y z
N MET A 1 -1.34 -20.17 -12.61
CA MET A 1 -2.05 -20.02 -13.88
C MET A 1 -3.21 -19.08 -13.69
N ALA A 2 -3.32 -18.01 -14.48
CA ALA A 2 -4.46 -17.09 -14.39
C ALA A 2 -5.72 -17.80 -14.93
N HIS A 3 -6.77 -17.87 -14.13
CA HIS A 3 -8.03 -18.52 -14.52
C HIS A 3 -8.70 -17.64 -15.59
N ARG A 4 -8.89 -18.17 -16.79
CA ARG A 4 -9.64 -17.52 -17.86
C ARG A 4 -11.14 -17.70 -17.61
N GLU A 5 -11.89 -16.60 -17.55
CA GLU A 5 -13.35 -16.64 -17.39
C GLU A 5 -14.02 -16.78 -18.75
N LEU A 6 -14.83 -17.81 -18.92
CA LEU A 6 -15.56 -18.12 -20.18
C LEU A 6 -16.50 -16.99 -20.66
N GLY A 7 -16.92 -16.09 -19.76
CA GLY A 7 -17.85 -14.99 -20.07
C GLY A 7 -17.20 -13.69 -20.56
N ASN A 8 -15.88 -13.57 -20.56
CA ASN A 8 -15.19 -12.32 -20.82
C ASN A 8 -14.21 -12.46 -22.02
N HIS A 9 -14.69 -12.95 -23.15
CA HIS A 9 -13.88 -13.16 -24.37
C HIS A 9 -12.55 -13.89 -24.14
N GLY A 10 -12.47 -14.74 -23.12
CA GLY A 10 -11.27 -15.49 -22.77
C GLY A 10 -10.18 -14.66 -22.07
N LEU A 11 -10.46 -13.42 -21.67
CA LEU A 11 -9.57 -12.57 -20.89
C LEU A 11 -9.57 -12.98 -19.42
N SER A 12 -8.42 -12.93 -18.79
CA SER A 12 -8.34 -13.06 -17.33
C SER A 12 -8.70 -11.73 -16.65
N ARG A 13 -9.05 -11.78 -15.35
CA ARG A 13 -9.26 -10.56 -14.56
C ARG A 13 -8.03 -9.65 -14.56
N VAL A 14 -6.86 -10.23 -14.63
CA VAL A 14 -5.58 -9.49 -14.72
C VAL A 14 -5.50 -8.71 -16.03
N ASP A 15 -5.88 -9.33 -17.15
CA ASP A 15 -5.88 -8.68 -18.46
C ASP A 15 -6.87 -7.50 -18.48
N THR A 16 -8.04 -7.70 -17.89
CA THR A 16 -9.06 -6.64 -17.75
C THR A 16 -8.53 -5.46 -16.91
N LEU A 17 -7.88 -5.74 -15.78
CA LEU A 17 -7.29 -4.69 -14.94
C LEU A 17 -6.17 -3.95 -15.68
N ASN A 18 -5.31 -4.67 -16.39
CA ASN A 18 -4.24 -4.09 -17.19
C ASN A 18 -4.78 -3.17 -18.30
N SER A 19 -5.88 -3.56 -18.96
CA SER A 19 -6.53 -2.72 -19.97
C SER A 19 -7.10 -1.42 -19.40
N LEU A 20 -7.48 -1.42 -18.12
CA LEU A 20 -7.92 -0.25 -17.37
C LEU A 20 -6.76 0.58 -16.80
N GLY A 21 -5.51 0.23 -17.10
CA GLY A 21 -4.32 0.92 -16.60
C GLY A 21 -3.94 0.53 -15.16
N ILE A 22 -4.65 -0.41 -14.55
CA ILE A 22 -4.37 -0.90 -13.20
C ILE A 22 -3.41 -2.08 -13.33
N LYS A 23 -2.22 -1.97 -12.74
CA LYS A 23 -1.21 -3.04 -12.72
C LYS A 23 -1.34 -3.85 -11.43
N PRO A 24 -2.09 -4.96 -11.42
CA PRO A 24 -2.25 -5.76 -10.22
C PRO A 24 -0.92 -6.44 -9.87
N LYS A 25 -0.58 -6.41 -8.59
CA LYS A 25 0.54 -7.19 -8.06
C LYS A 25 0.00 -8.49 -7.51
N HIS A 26 0.56 -9.60 -7.95
CA HIS A 26 0.22 -10.89 -7.35
C HIS A 26 0.89 -11.02 -5.99
N PRO A 27 0.17 -11.52 -4.97
CA PRO A 27 0.81 -11.88 -3.71
C PRO A 27 1.90 -12.94 -3.98
N ALA A 28 2.96 -12.90 -3.21
CA ALA A 28 4.00 -13.93 -3.29
C ALA A 28 3.35 -15.30 -3.05
N VAL A 29 3.43 -16.16 -4.05
CA VAL A 29 2.89 -17.52 -3.97
C VAL A 29 3.72 -18.29 -2.92
N GLY A 30 3.05 -18.86 -1.91
CA GLY A 30 3.70 -19.71 -0.92
C GLY A 30 4.08 -19.04 0.40
N CYS A 31 3.60 -17.82 0.67
CA CYS A 31 3.82 -17.20 1.97
C CYS A 31 2.99 -17.92 3.06
N HIS A 32 3.67 -18.48 4.06
CA HIS A 32 3.00 -19.18 5.17
C HIS A 32 2.14 -18.19 5.98
N VAL A 33 1.04 -18.67 6.57
CA VAL A 33 0.11 -17.82 7.35
C VAL A 33 0.82 -17.05 8.46
N ASN A 34 1.77 -17.69 9.14
CA ASN A 34 2.55 -17.02 10.19
C ASN A 34 3.41 -15.88 9.66
N ASP A 35 3.97 -15.99 8.45
CA ASP A 35 4.73 -14.91 7.82
C ASP A 35 3.83 -13.74 7.44
N GLN A 36 2.61 -14.04 6.98
CA GLN A 36 1.59 -13.03 6.70
C GLN A 36 1.21 -12.27 7.98
N VAL A 37 0.96 -12.98 9.07
CA VAL A 37 0.64 -12.37 10.38
C VAL A 37 1.79 -11.50 10.86
N ASN A 38 3.03 -11.96 10.74
CA ASN A 38 4.21 -11.18 11.13
C ASN A 38 4.41 -9.95 10.25
N ALA A 39 4.08 -10.04 8.94
CA ALA A 39 4.11 -8.88 8.06
C ALA A 39 3.06 -7.83 8.48
N VAL A 40 1.85 -8.25 8.83
CA VAL A 40 0.80 -7.35 9.34
C VAL A 40 1.24 -6.68 10.64
N ARG A 41 1.82 -7.42 11.59
CA ARG A 41 2.31 -6.85 12.85
C ARG A 41 3.33 -5.73 12.60
N ARG A 42 4.32 -5.99 11.75
CA ARG A 42 5.32 -4.96 11.39
C ARG A 42 4.70 -3.75 10.70
N LEU A 43 3.69 -3.98 9.84
CA LEU A 43 2.97 -2.88 9.19
C LEU A 43 2.22 -2.02 10.20
N LEU A 44 1.55 -2.64 11.17
CA LEU A 44 0.74 -1.94 12.17
C LEU A 44 1.58 -1.06 13.11
N ASP A 45 2.84 -1.39 13.34
CA ASP A 45 3.75 -0.57 14.15
C ASP A 45 4.00 0.82 13.53
N ALA A 46 3.92 0.92 12.19
CA ALA A 46 4.15 2.16 11.45
C ALA A 46 2.89 2.75 10.79
N ALA A 47 1.76 2.06 10.87
CA ALA A 47 0.54 2.46 10.17
C ALA A 47 -0.35 3.38 11.00
N TRP A 48 -0.85 4.43 10.36
CA TRP A 48 -1.92 5.27 10.89
C TRP A 48 -3.24 4.87 10.24
N ILE A 49 -4.23 4.57 11.06
CA ILE A 49 -5.54 4.08 10.59
C ILE A 49 -6.62 5.04 11.08
N ASP A 50 -7.42 5.58 10.15
CA ASP A 50 -8.60 6.38 10.48
C ASP A 50 -9.68 5.46 11.09
N GLU A 51 -9.93 5.62 12.38
CA GLU A 51 -10.86 4.76 13.12
C GLU A 51 -12.28 4.82 12.58
N LYS A 52 -12.75 6.00 12.20
CA LYS A 52 -14.13 6.19 11.72
C LYS A 52 -14.33 5.58 10.33
N ARG A 53 -13.38 5.81 9.42
CA ARG A 53 -13.46 5.32 8.04
C ARG A 53 -13.16 3.83 7.93
N CYS A 54 -12.33 3.30 8.82
CA CYS A 54 -11.87 1.92 8.80
C CYS A 54 -12.50 1.05 9.90
N GLU A 55 -13.58 1.49 10.53
CA GLU A 55 -14.23 0.81 11.66
C GLU A 55 -14.48 -0.67 11.38
N ARG A 56 -15.08 -0.99 10.22
CA ARG A 56 -15.36 -2.37 9.82
C ARG A 56 -14.10 -3.22 9.68
N GLY A 57 -13.05 -2.64 9.11
CA GLY A 57 -11.74 -3.29 8.97
C GLY A 57 -11.08 -3.54 10.32
N LEU A 58 -11.08 -2.55 11.20
CA LEU A 58 -10.56 -2.66 12.56
C LEU A 58 -11.31 -3.72 13.37
N ASN A 59 -12.65 -3.77 13.24
CA ASN A 59 -13.46 -4.80 13.88
C ASN A 59 -13.12 -6.20 13.35
N ALA A 60 -12.85 -6.35 12.07
CA ALA A 60 -12.39 -7.62 11.51
C ALA A 60 -11.04 -8.03 12.09
N LEU A 61 -10.07 -7.12 12.19
CA LEU A 61 -8.76 -7.40 12.79
C LEU A 61 -8.85 -7.78 14.27
N ARG A 62 -9.69 -7.09 15.04
CA ARG A 62 -9.92 -7.38 16.48
C ARG A 62 -10.55 -8.76 16.71
N ASN A 63 -11.33 -9.24 15.76
CA ASN A 63 -12.02 -10.53 15.84
C ASN A 63 -11.27 -11.67 15.13
N TYR A 64 -10.16 -11.37 14.45
CA TYR A 64 -9.37 -12.38 13.77
C TYR A 64 -8.62 -13.26 14.76
N ARG A 65 -8.97 -14.56 14.81
CA ARG A 65 -8.48 -15.51 15.81
C ARG A 65 -8.31 -16.91 15.24
N ARG A 66 -7.54 -17.73 15.94
CA ARG A 66 -7.47 -19.18 15.70
C ARG A 66 -8.73 -19.85 16.22
N GLU A 67 -9.12 -20.95 15.61
CA GLU A 67 -10.22 -21.77 16.08
C GLU A 67 -9.77 -22.68 17.21
N TRP A 68 -10.59 -22.76 18.26
CA TRP A 68 -10.36 -23.73 19.34
C TRP A 68 -10.96 -25.07 18.95
N VAL A 69 -10.16 -26.14 18.98
CA VAL A 69 -10.59 -27.51 18.65
C VAL A 69 -10.81 -28.28 19.95
N GLU A 70 -12.08 -28.43 20.36
CA GLU A 70 -12.46 -29.09 21.62
C GLU A 70 -11.89 -30.51 21.75
N LYS A 71 -11.88 -31.26 20.66
CA LYS A 71 -11.41 -32.66 20.65
C LYS A 71 -9.92 -32.79 20.98
N LEU A 72 -9.13 -31.80 20.58
CA LEU A 72 -7.67 -31.79 20.76
C LEU A 72 -7.24 -30.90 21.93
N LYS A 73 -8.18 -30.14 22.51
CA LYS A 73 -7.93 -29.12 23.56
C LYS A 73 -6.79 -28.18 23.19
N MET A 74 -6.71 -27.78 21.93
CA MET A 74 -5.69 -26.87 21.41
C MET A 74 -6.25 -25.97 20.31
N PHE A 75 -5.54 -24.88 20.03
CA PHE A 75 -5.88 -24.02 18.90
C PHE A 75 -5.43 -24.65 17.58
N ALA A 76 -6.26 -24.56 16.56
CA ALA A 76 -5.91 -24.94 15.21
C ALA A 76 -4.73 -24.10 14.69
N ASP A 77 -3.90 -24.69 13.83
CA ASP A 77 -2.78 -23.97 13.21
C ASP A 77 -3.27 -22.89 12.24
N ALA A 78 -4.41 -23.11 11.61
CA ALA A 78 -5.03 -22.15 10.72
C ALA A 78 -6.01 -21.21 11.47
N PRO A 79 -6.11 -19.96 11.05
CA PRO A 79 -7.13 -19.04 11.57
C PRO A 79 -8.52 -19.51 11.20
N LYS A 80 -9.51 -19.16 12.05
CA LYS A 80 -10.92 -19.43 11.76
C LYS A 80 -11.34 -18.70 10.50
N HIS A 81 -11.98 -19.43 9.59
CA HIS A 81 -12.51 -18.87 8.35
C HIS A 81 -13.92 -18.32 8.58
N ASP A 82 -14.01 -17.05 8.89
CA ASP A 82 -15.27 -16.32 9.11
C ASP A 82 -15.20 -14.93 8.45
N TRP A 83 -16.21 -14.09 8.68
CA TRP A 83 -16.28 -12.73 8.14
C TRP A 83 -15.02 -11.89 8.47
N ALA A 84 -14.39 -12.12 9.62
CA ALA A 84 -13.18 -11.40 10.05
C ALA A 84 -11.97 -11.80 9.23
N SER A 85 -11.90 -13.05 8.76
CA SER A 85 -10.78 -13.56 7.98
C SER A 85 -10.62 -12.85 6.63
N HIS A 86 -11.69 -12.36 6.03
CA HIS A 86 -11.64 -11.66 4.74
C HIS A 86 -10.90 -10.32 4.85
N GLY A 87 -11.22 -9.53 5.89
CA GLY A 87 -10.54 -8.26 6.14
C GLY A 87 -9.08 -8.46 6.52
N ALA A 88 -8.80 -9.43 7.38
CA ALA A 88 -7.44 -9.77 7.80
C ALA A 88 -6.59 -10.28 6.62
N SER A 89 -7.14 -11.13 5.75
CA SER A 89 -6.44 -11.63 4.56
C SER A 89 -6.13 -10.53 3.54
N ALA A 90 -7.04 -9.56 3.37
CA ALA A 90 -6.80 -8.41 2.50
C ALA A 90 -5.62 -7.57 3.02
N LEU A 91 -5.60 -7.27 4.32
CA LEU A 91 -4.49 -6.54 4.94
C LEU A 91 -3.20 -7.34 4.89
N ALA A 92 -3.24 -8.65 5.09
CA ALA A 92 -2.09 -9.53 5.01
C ALA A 92 -1.49 -9.56 3.60
N SER A 93 -2.32 -9.60 2.56
CA SER A 93 -1.87 -9.52 1.17
C SER A 93 -1.20 -8.18 0.87
N PHE A 94 -1.68 -7.08 1.42
CA PHE A 94 -1.04 -5.78 1.32
C PHE A 94 0.30 -5.77 2.08
N ALA A 95 0.31 -6.20 3.35
CA ALA A 95 1.47 -6.16 4.22
C ALA A 95 2.66 -6.98 3.69
N THR A 96 2.40 -8.12 3.07
CA THR A 96 3.46 -8.96 2.48
C THR A 96 4.16 -8.32 1.28
N GLN A 97 3.49 -7.38 0.62
CA GLN A 97 4.02 -6.69 -0.56
C GLN A 97 4.44 -5.26 -0.26
N TYR A 98 4.02 -4.73 0.89
CA TYR A 98 4.39 -3.39 1.30
C TYR A 98 5.89 -3.34 1.59
N ARG A 99 6.56 -2.45 0.91
CA ARG A 99 7.94 -2.06 1.21
C ARG A 99 7.93 -0.57 1.48
N GLU A 100 8.52 -0.18 2.58
CA GLU A 100 8.74 1.24 2.84
C GLU A 100 9.40 1.87 1.61
N ALA A 101 8.81 2.96 1.14
CA ALA A 101 9.45 3.72 0.09
C ALA A 101 10.83 4.14 0.63
N LYS A 102 11.90 3.65 0.01
CA LYS A 102 13.23 4.21 0.28
C LYS A 102 13.10 5.71 0.15
N GLU A 103 13.52 6.44 1.18
CA GLU A 103 13.57 7.90 1.13
C GLU A 103 14.16 8.29 -0.23
N ARG A 104 13.37 9.01 -1.02
CA ARG A 104 13.91 9.53 -2.28
C ARG A 104 15.07 10.42 -1.87
N PRO A 105 16.30 10.19 -2.40
CA PRO A 105 17.38 11.11 -2.14
C PRO A 105 16.84 12.51 -2.47
N GLN A 106 16.86 13.40 -1.47
CA GLN A 106 16.41 14.77 -1.65
C GLN A 106 17.27 15.32 -2.79
N MET A 107 16.62 15.57 -3.93
CA MET A 107 17.30 16.24 -5.02
C MET A 107 17.82 17.56 -4.44
N PRO A 108 19.11 17.88 -4.60
CA PRO A 108 19.62 19.15 -4.13
C PRO A 108 18.73 20.24 -4.73
N VAL A 109 18.13 21.06 -3.85
CA VAL A 109 17.35 22.21 -4.28
C VAL A 109 18.28 23.03 -5.14
N ALA A 110 18.00 23.10 -6.44
CA ALA A 110 18.76 23.94 -7.35
C ALA A 110 18.72 25.35 -6.76
N LYS A 111 19.86 25.89 -6.36
CA LYS A 111 19.96 27.29 -5.92
C LYS A 111 19.46 28.12 -7.10
N ILE A 112 18.26 28.70 -6.93
CA ILE A 112 17.76 29.68 -7.88
C ILE A 112 18.81 30.78 -7.87
N PRO A 113 19.46 31.10 -9.01
CA PRO A 113 20.39 32.22 -9.04
C PRO A 113 19.60 33.46 -8.62
N GLU A 114 20.09 34.14 -7.59
CA GLU A 114 19.53 35.45 -7.22
C GLU A 114 19.64 36.33 -8.45
N PHE A 115 18.50 36.65 -9.03
CA PHE A 115 18.43 37.70 -10.07
C PHE A 115 18.85 39.00 -9.38
N GLY A 116 20.08 39.43 -9.65
CA GLY A 116 20.63 40.64 -9.09
C GLY A 116 19.70 41.80 -9.37
N THR A 117 19.31 42.48 -8.30
CA THR A 117 18.51 43.72 -8.32
C THR A 117 19.34 44.92 -8.78
N ASP A 118 20.32 44.73 -9.68
CA ASP A 118 21.13 45.81 -10.24
C ASP A 118 20.46 46.53 -11.41
N MET A 119 19.16 46.83 -11.28
CA MET A 119 18.44 47.64 -12.29
C MET A 119 18.27 49.09 -11.87
N HIS A 120 19.10 49.60 -10.95
CA HIS A 120 18.95 51.00 -10.52
C HIS A 120 20.15 51.89 -10.74
N SER A 121 21.10 51.51 -11.61
CA SER A 121 22.31 52.30 -11.84
C SER A 121 22.65 52.51 -13.32
N ARG A 122 21.67 52.72 -14.18
CA ARG A 122 21.89 53.27 -15.54
C ARG A 122 20.73 54.18 -15.88
N GLY A 123 20.77 55.34 -15.30
CA GLY A 123 19.87 56.37 -15.70
C GLY A 123 20.60 57.69 -15.85
N THR A 124 20.10 58.57 -16.44
CA THR A 124 20.40 60.01 -16.54
C THR A 124 21.74 60.39 -17.22
N GLY A 125 21.74 60.23 -18.51
CA GLY A 125 22.83 60.75 -19.35
C GLY A 125 22.42 61.12 -20.76
N TRP A 126 21.14 61.53 -20.97
CA TRP A 126 20.73 62.06 -22.27
C TRP A 126 19.91 63.33 -22.07
N LEU A 127 20.53 64.41 -21.69
CA LEU A 127 19.99 65.77 -21.93
C LEU A 127 21.15 66.76 -21.98
N MET A 128 21.21 67.42 -23.10
CA MET A 128 22.01 68.60 -23.47
C MET A 128 23.18 68.32 -24.42
N LYS A 129 22.90 68.36 -25.70
CA LYS A 129 23.31 69.47 -26.61
C LYS A 129 22.61 69.32 -27.94
#